data_3f324cffc8bab9339698215b8b04fb2f
#
_entry.id   3f324cffc8bab9339698215b8b04fb2f
#
_cell.length_a   1.000
_cell.length_b   1.000
_cell.length_c   1.000
_cell.angle_alpha   90.00
_cell.angle_beta   90.00
_cell.angle_gamma   90.00
#
_symmetry.space_group_name_H-M   'P 1'
#
loop_
_entity.id
_entity.type
_entity.pdbx_description
1 polymer ?
#
loop_
_entity_poly.entity_id
_entity_poly.type
_entity_poly.pdbx_seq_one_letter_code
_entity_poly.pdbx_strand_id
1 'polypeptide(L)'
;PISLYPKGGTAMLTCRQVGQAIAGAATKEGAKGFEAIPISMYNMKWDKFLGIVYEARGMHNRKIVGIPPFMMKLGMYGIVKDYKKRGIDSGMDPLQLPYIMDYDLFITDKYTRDLGVEDDDIEAAITDSIKVSQESYEGKVKLLDMKGE
;
A
#
# COMPACT_ATOMS: atom_id res chain seq x y z
N PRO A 1 -4.68 15.93 -16.86
CA PRO A 1 -4.98 14.49 -16.67
C PRO A 1 -5.74 14.27 -15.36
N ILE A 2 -6.69 13.33 -15.36
CA ILE A 2 -7.52 13.01 -14.20
C ILE A 2 -7.15 11.61 -13.74
N SER A 3 -7.09 11.41 -12.42
CA SER A 3 -6.98 10.11 -11.79
C SER A 3 -8.24 9.82 -11.00
N LEU A 4 -8.75 8.61 -11.16
CA LEU A 4 -9.96 8.13 -10.50
C LEU A 4 -9.55 7.20 -9.35
N TYR A 5 -10.24 7.30 -8.21
CA TYR A 5 -9.95 6.46 -7.06
C TYR A 5 -11.23 6.12 -6.27
N PRO A 6 -11.28 5.00 -5.53
CA PRO A 6 -12.30 4.74 -4.52
C PRO A 6 -12.11 5.64 -3.30
N LYS A 7 -13.17 5.89 -2.52
CA LYS A 7 -13.16 6.90 -1.44
C LYS A 7 -12.60 6.42 -0.11
N GLY A 8 -12.28 5.16 0.02
CA GLY A 8 -11.79 4.59 1.27
C GLY A 8 -10.34 4.96 1.59
N GLY A 9 -9.75 4.21 2.51
CA GLY A 9 -8.39 4.37 2.95
C GLY A 9 -7.83 3.07 3.52
N THR A 10 -6.55 3.09 3.87
CA THR A 10 -5.88 1.91 4.42
C THR A 10 -4.95 2.28 5.56
N ALA A 11 -4.67 1.29 6.39
CA ALA A 11 -3.65 1.34 7.42
C ALA A 11 -2.27 1.07 6.80
N MET A 12 -1.26 1.79 7.23
CA MET A 12 0.10 1.75 6.69
C MET A 12 1.16 1.74 7.78
N LEU A 13 2.32 1.19 7.43
CA LEU A 13 3.58 1.29 8.18
C LEU A 13 4.73 1.49 7.20
N THR A 14 5.84 2.03 7.69
CA THR A 14 7.12 1.97 6.97
C THR A 14 7.78 0.59 7.15
N CYS A 15 8.67 0.21 6.24
CA CYS A 15 9.45 -1.03 6.39
C CYS A 15 10.28 -1.04 7.68
N ARG A 16 10.78 0.13 8.12
CA ARG A 16 11.49 0.29 9.39
C ARG A 16 10.59 -0.05 10.58
N GLN A 17 9.35 0.45 10.57
CA GLN A 17 8.38 0.18 11.64
C GLN A 17 7.94 -1.29 11.66
N VAL A 18 7.84 -1.95 10.51
CA VAL A 18 7.61 -3.42 10.46
C VAL A 18 8.76 -4.15 11.16
N GLY A 19 10.02 -3.77 10.89
CA GLY A 19 11.19 -4.34 11.57
C GLY A 19 11.18 -4.13 13.08
N GLN A 20 10.83 -2.92 13.54
CA GLN A 20 10.66 -2.60 14.97
C GLN A 20 9.54 -3.45 15.60
N ALA A 21 8.39 -3.60 14.92
CA ALA A 21 7.27 -4.41 15.42
C ALA A 21 7.65 -5.89 15.58
N ILE A 22 8.39 -6.44 14.61
CA ILE A 22 8.91 -7.82 14.69
C ILE A 22 9.87 -7.98 15.89
N ALA A 23 10.81 -7.05 16.05
CA ALA A 23 11.74 -7.07 17.18
C ALA A 23 11.00 -6.95 18.52
N GLY A 24 10.04 -6.02 18.63
CA GLY A 24 9.21 -5.85 19.82
C GLY A 24 8.38 -7.10 20.15
N ALA A 25 7.76 -7.71 19.13
CA ALA A 25 7.01 -8.96 19.32
C ALA A 25 7.91 -10.12 19.79
N ALA A 26 9.13 -10.22 19.26
CA ALA A 26 10.09 -11.26 19.64
C ALA A 26 10.60 -11.10 21.09
N THR A 27 10.62 -9.88 21.61
CA THR A 27 11.11 -9.56 22.98
C THR A 27 9.98 -9.36 23.99
N LYS A 28 8.72 -9.46 23.57
CA LYS A 28 7.54 -9.25 24.42
C LYS A 28 7.49 -10.30 25.55
N GLU A 29 7.60 -9.84 26.77
CA GLU A 29 7.46 -10.70 27.95
C GLU A 29 6.07 -11.30 28.05
N GLY A 30 5.98 -12.58 28.42
CA GLY A 30 4.71 -13.27 28.64
C GLY A 30 3.99 -13.74 27.37
N ALA A 31 4.55 -13.55 26.19
CA ALA A 31 4.01 -14.11 24.96
C ALA A 31 4.02 -15.64 25.00
N LYS A 32 2.85 -16.26 24.86
CA LYS A 32 2.69 -17.72 24.88
C LYS A 32 1.93 -18.18 23.64
N GLY A 33 2.50 -19.11 22.89
CA GLY A 33 1.84 -19.71 21.74
C GLY A 33 1.75 -18.76 20.55
N PHE A 34 0.66 -18.85 19.79
CA PHE A 34 0.39 -18.01 18.63
C PHE A 34 -0.48 -16.80 19.00
N GLU A 35 -0.04 -15.60 18.69
CA GLU A 35 -0.78 -14.36 18.84
C GLU A 35 -0.78 -13.59 17.51
N ALA A 36 -1.97 -13.25 16.99
CA ALA A 36 -2.10 -12.40 15.80
C ALA A 36 -2.29 -10.95 16.25
N ILE A 37 -1.31 -10.11 16.01
CA ILE A 37 -1.33 -8.69 16.37
C ILE A 37 -1.50 -7.85 15.10
N PRO A 38 -2.61 -7.08 14.96
CA PRO A 38 -2.75 -6.14 13.85
C PRO A 38 -1.80 -4.96 14.07
N ILE A 39 -0.96 -4.66 13.09
CA ILE A 39 0.00 -3.57 13.16
C ILE A 39 -0.34 -2.45 12.17
N SER A 40 -0.31 -1.20 12.66
CA SER A 40 -0.48 0.02 11.88
C SER A 40 0.06 1.21 12.64
N MET A 41 0.60 2.21 11.95
CA MET A 41 0.97 3.50 12.56
C MET A 41 0.21 4.65 11.92
N TYR A 42 -0.16 4.52 10.66
CA TYR A 42 -0.82 5.60 9.91
C TYR A 42 -2.07 5.10 9.21
N ASN A 43 -3.15 5.85 9.33
CA ASN A 43 -4.37 5.66 8.59
C ASN A 43 -4.46 6.73 7.50
N MET A 44 -4.47 6.33 6.23
CA MET A 44 -4.41 7.26 5.12
C MET A 44 -5.49 6.98 4.09
N LYS A 45 -6.20 8.03 3.67
CA LYS A 45 -7.14 7.99 2.55
C LYS A 45 -6.40 7.87 1.23
N TRP A 46 -7.03 7.23 0.25
CA TRP A 46 -6.41 7.00 -1.07
C TRP A 46 -6.10 8.29 -1.84
N ASP A 47 -6.89 9.35 -1.66
CA ASP A 47 -6.61 10.66 -2.27
C ASP A 47 -5.31 11.26 -1.77
N LYS A 48 -5.08 11.23 -0.45
CA LYS A 48 -3.82 11.68 0.15
C LYS A 48 -2.65 10.83 -0.35
N PHE A 49 -2.78 9.50 -0.33
CA PHE A 49 -1.76 8.59 -0.82
C PHE A 49 -1.40 8.88 -2.28
N LEU A 50 -2.41 8.98 -3.16
CA LEU A 50 -2.19 9.28 -4.58
C LEU A 50 -1.59 10.67 -4.79
N GLY A 51 -1.93 11.65 -3.94
CA GLY A 51 -1.30 12.97 -3.94
C GLY A 51 0.21 12.88 -3.77
N ILE A 52 0.67 12.17 -2.74
CA ILE A 52 2.09 11.95 -2.45
C ILE A 52 2.77 11.22 -3.64
N VAL A 53 2.14 10.16 -4.16
CA VAL A 53 2.66 9.39 -5.31
C VAL A 53 2.84 10.29 -6.55
N TYR A 54 1.86 11.15 -6.85
CA TYR A 54 1.94 12.02 -8.02
C TYR A 54 2.96 13.14 -7.85
N GLU A 55 3.10 13.66 -6.64
CA GLU A 55 4.14 14.64 -6.32
C GLU A 55 5.53 14.02 -6.48
N ALA A 56 5.76 12.84 -5.92
CA ALA A 56 7.02 12.11 -6.05
C ALA A 56 7.39 11.80 -7.52
N ARG A 57 6.38 11.66 -8.40
CA ARG A 57 6.56 11.46 -9.84
C ARG A 57 6.62 12.75 -10.67
N GLY A 58 6.58 13.92 -10.05
CA GLY A 58 6.55 15.21 -10.76
C GLY A 58 5.24 15.48 -11.52
N MET A 59 4.14 14.83 -11.14
CA MET A 59 2.83 14.95 -11.79
C MET A 59 1.90 15.96 -11.08
N HIS A 60 2.41 17.13 -10.73
CA HIS A 60 1.76 18.14 -9.87
C HIS A 60 0.39 18.63 -10.34
N ASN A 61 0.08 18.53 -11.64
CA ASN A 61 -1.18 19.04 -12.22
C ASN A 61 -2.25 17.96 -12.41
N ARG A 62 -2.14 16.80 -11.74
CA ARG A 62 -3.10 15.72 -11.90
C ARG A 62 -4.25 15.87 -10.91
N LYS A 63 -5.47 16.03 -11.44
CA LYS A 63 -6.69 16.10 -10.62
C LYS A 63 -7.05 14.68 -10.13
N ILE A 64 -7.24 14.53 -8.83
CA ILE A 64 -7.67 13.30 -8.19
C ILE A 64 -9.18 13.40 -7.93
N VAL A 65 -9.96 12.43 -8.42
CA VAL A 65 -11.43 12.45 -8.32
C VAL A 65 -11.93 11.12 -7.76
N GLY A 66 -12.65 11.20 -6.64
CA GLY A 66 -13.30 10.03 -6.04
C GLY A 66 -14.51 9.59 -6.87
N ILE A 67 -14.60 8.30 -7.16
CA ILE A 67 -15.71 7.70 -7.89
C ILE A 67 -16.29 6.49 -7.14
N PRO A 68 -17.58 6.16 -7.36
CA PRO A 68 -18.16 4.95 -6.81
C PRO A 68 -17.46 3.67 -7.34
N PRO A 69 -17.39 2.61 -6.52
CA PRO A 69 -16.68 1.37 -6.90
C PRO A 69 -17.18 0.74 -8.20
N PHE A 70 -18.50 0.78 -8.47
CA PHE A 70 -19.05 0.18 -9.67
C PHE A 70 -18.56 0.86 -10.96
N MET A 71 -18.32 2.18 -10.93
CA MET A 71 -17.75 2.91 -12.07
C MET A 71 -16.30 2.52 -12.31
N MET A 72 -15.52 2.37 -11.23
CA MET A 72 -14.15 1.92 -11.32
C MET A 72 -14.07 0.48 -11.84
N LYS A 73 -14.98 -0.40 -11.39
CA LYS A 73 -15.09 -1.78 -11.87
C LYS A 73 -15.27 -1.86 -13.39
N LEU A 74 -16.05 -0.97 -13.98
CA LEU A 74 -16.21 -0.92 -15.44
C LEU A 74 -14.87 -0.69 -16.15
N GLY A 75 -14.03 0.23 -15.65
CA GLY A 75 -12.69 0.46 -16.17
C GLY A 75 -11.75 -0.76 -16.00
N MET A 76 -11.91 -1.50 -14.90
CA MET A 76 -11.08 -2.67 -14.60
C MET A 76 -11.31 -3.85 -15.57
N TYR A 77 -12.45 -3.95 -16.25
CA TYR A 77 -12.67 -4.99 -17.28
C TYR A 77 -11.63 -4.92 -18.40
N GLY A 78 -11.21 -3.72 -18.79
CA GLY A 78 -10.14 -3.53 -19.77
C GLY A 78 -8.80 -4.12 -19.29
N ILE A 79 -8.45 -3.86 -18.03
CA ILE A 79 -7.23 -4.37 -17.37
C ILE A 79 -7.28 -5.89 -17.27
N VAL A 80 -8.40 -6.46 -16.82
CA VAL A 80 -8.58 -7.92 -16.74
C VAL A 80 -8.41 -8.58 -18.11
N LYS A 81 -8.96 -7.97 -19.17
CA LYS A 81 -8.81 -8.49 -20.52
C LYS A 81 -7.36 -8.45 -20.99
N ASP A 82 -6.63 -7.38 -20.67
CA ASP A 82 -5.21 -7.26 -20.99
C ASP A 82 -4.36 -8.28 -20.21
N TYR A 83 -4.60 -8.44 -18.91
CA TYR A 83 -3.93 -9.43 -18.07
C TYR A 83 -4.13 -10.86 -18.60
N LYS A 84 -5.38 -11.22 -18.96
CA LYS A 84 -5.68 -12.53 -19.57
C LYS A 84 -4.93 -12.76 -20.89
N LYS A 85 -4.85 -11.73 -21.75
CA LYS A 85 -4.10 -11.82 -23.00
C LYS A 85 -2.60 -12.04 -22.79
N ARG A 86 -2.05 -11.43 -21.75
CA ARG A 86 -0.62 -11.47 -21.43
C ARG A 86 -0.25 -12.65 -20.52
N GLY A 87 -1.21 -13.47 -20.09
CA GLY A 87 -0.98 -14.57 -19.15
C GLY A 87 -0.52 -14.09 -17.75
N ILE A 88 -0.88 -12.86 -17.36
CA ILE A 88 -0.50 -12.29 -16.06
C ILE A 88 -1.53 -12.75 -15.02
N ASP A 89 -1.03 -13.41 -13.96
CA ASP A 89 -1.79 -13.64 -12.74
C ASP A 89 -1.54 -12.48 -11.78
N SER A 90 -2.61 -11.76 -11.41
CA SER A 90 -2.52 -10.63 -10.49
C SER A 90 -2.51 -11.04 -9.01
N GLY A 91 -2.66 -12.32 -8.70
CA GLY A 91 -2.75 -12.83 -7.33
C GLY A 91 -4.04 -12.44 -6.58
N MET A 92 -4.83 -11.53 -7.13
CA MET A 92 -6.15 -11.16 -6.60
C MET A 92 -7.11 -10.84 -7.75
N ASP A 93 -8.42 -10.91 -7.51
CA ASP A 93 -9.42 -10.50 -8.51
C ASP A 93 -9.48 -8.97 -8.66
N PRO A 94 -8.99 -8.40 -9.78
CA PRO A 94 -9.01 -6.96 -9.98
C PRO A 94 -10.41 -6.35 -9.95
N LEU A 95 -11.47 -7.12 -10.23
CA LEU A 95 -12.86 -6.64 -10.22
C LEU A 95 -13.40 -6.42 -8.80
N GLN A 96 -12.80 -7.04 -7.79
CA GLN A 96 -13.16 -6.85 -6.39
C GLN A 96 -12.38 -5.72 -5.72
N LEU A 97 -11.22 -5.39 -6.25
CA LEU A 97 -10.34 -4.37 -5.69
C LEU A 97 -11.02 -3.00 -5.46
N PRO A 98 -11.84 -2.46 -6.40
CA PRO A 98 -12.53 -1.20 -6.18
C PRO A 98 -13.47 -1.19 -4.98
N TYR A 99 -14.11 -2.32 -4.69
CA TYR A 99 -15.01 -2.44 -3.53
C TYR A 99 -14.24 -2.49 -2.23
N ILE A 100 -13.13 -3.23 -2.18
CA ILE A 100 -12.26 -3.29 -1.00
C ILE A 100 -11.66 -1.91 -0.70
N MET A 101 -11.23 -1.20 -1.73
CA MET A 101 -10.64 0.14 -1.60
C MET A 101 -11.65 1.25 -1.27
N ASP A 102 -12.96 0.99 -1.34
CA ASP A 102 -14.00 1.96 -0.97
C ASP A 102 -14.24 2.02 0.54
N TYR A 103 -13.77 1.02 1.28
CA TYR A 103 -13.85 0.97 2.74
C TYR A 103 -12.63 1.62 3.40
N ASP A 104 -12.85 2.15 4.60
CA ASP A 104 -11.79 2.58 5.49
C ASP A 104 -11.24 1.38 6.27
N LEU A 105 -10.19 0.80 5.77
CA LEU A 105 -9.47 -0.31 6.43
C LEU A 105 -8.48 0.27 7.44
N PHE A 106 -9.01 1.00 8.42
CA PHE A 106 -8.23 1.68 9.43
C PHE A 106 -8.02 0.80 10.66
N ILE A 107 -6.82 0.85 11.22
CA ILE A 107 -6.41 0.09 12.39
C ILE A 107 -5.83 1.08 13.41
N THR A 108 -6.13 0.89 14.69
CA THR A 108 -5.52 1.69 15.76
C THR A 108 -4.01 1.40 15.85
N ASP A 109 -3.21 2.43 16.06
CA ASP A 109 -1.77 2.34 16.27
C ASP A 109 -1.36 1.78 17.65
N LYS A 110 -2.34 1.67 18.57
CA LYS A 110 -2.09 1.25 19.96
C LYS A 110 -1.28 -0.04 20.04
N TYR A 111 -1.71 -1.10 19.32
CA TYR A 111 -1.04 -2.40 19.38
C TYR A 111 0.39 -2.34 18.84
N THR A 112 0.62 -1.48 17.86
CA THR A 112 1.95 -1.28 17.27
C THR A 112 2.85 -0.52 18.24
N ARG A 113 2.33 0.51 18.90
CA ARG A 113 3.06 1.26 19.93
C ARG A 113 3.38 0.40 21.15
N ASP A 114 2.48 -0.51 21.55
CA ASP A 114 2.70 -1.47 22.63
C ASP A 114 3.86 -2.46 22.33
N LEU A 115 4.31 -2.55 21.07
CA LEU A 115 5.49 -3.28 20.63
C LEU A 115 6.78 -2.41 20.60
N GLY A 116 6.71 -1.15 21.06
CA GLY A 116 7.84 -0.23 21.07
C GLY A 116 8.17 0.40 19.73
N VAL A 117 7.21 0.42 18.80
CA VAL A 117 7.40 1.07 17.49
C VAL A 117 7.28 2.58 17.62
N GLU A 118 8.26 3.29 17.08
CA GLU A 118 8.35 4.75 17.09
C GLU A 118 7.72 5.37 15.84
N ASP A 119 7.42 6.66 15.91
CA ASP A 119 6.95 7.45 14.76
C ASP A 119 8.03 7.51 13.67
N ASP A 120 7.60 7.56 12.41
CA ASP A 120 8.46 7.68 11.24
C ASP A 120 7.81 8.61 10.20
N ASP A 121 8.56 9.05 9.20
CA ASP A 121 8.02 9.88 8.11
C ASP A 121 7.43 8.99 7.01
N ILE A 122 6.12 8.77 7.10
CA ILE A 122 5.40 7.95 6.10
C ILE A 122 5.40 8.59 4.70
N GLU A 123 5.40 9.93 4.59
CA GLU A 123 5.38 10.61 3.29
C GLU A 123 6.74 10.49 2.61
N ALA A 124 7.83 10.64 3.37
CA ALA A 124 9.17 10.35 2.87
C ALA A 124 9.32 8.88 2.46
N ALA A 125 8.84 7.94 3.27
CA ALA A 125 8.91 6.51 2.96
C ALA A 125 8.15 6.14 1.68
N ILE A 126 6.96 6.72 1.44
CA ILE A 126 6.22 6.54 0.19
C ILE A 126 7.01 7.12 -0.99
N THR A 127 7.54 8.33 -0.83
CA THR A 127 8.33 9.01 -1.87
C THR A 127 9.55 8.19 -2.27
N ASP A 128 10.30 7.68 -1.30
CA ASP A 128 11.47 6.83 -1.54
C ASP A 128 11.09 5.50 -2.22
N SER A 129 9.98 4.88 -1.80
CA SER A 129 9.48 3.66 -2.44
C SER A 129 9.13 3.88 -3.92
N ILE A 130 8.51 5.01 -4.25
CA ILE A 130 8.18 5.38 -5.63
C ILE A 130 9.46 5.61 -6.44
N LYS A 131 10.46 6.30 -5.88
CA LYS A 131 11.74 6.54 -6.53
C LYS A 131 12.47 5.23 -6.83
N VAL A 132 12.61 4.34 -5.84
CA VAL A 132 13.24 3.02 -6.03
C VAL A 132 12.50 2.18 -7.07
N SER A 133 11.16 2.19 -7.05
CA SER A 133 10.34 1.50 -8.06
C SER A 133 10.59 2.05 -9.46
N GLN A 134 10.73 3.36 -9.62
CA GLN A 134 11.02 4.00 -10.90
C GLN A 134 12.45 3.66 -11.38
N GLU A 135 13.43 3.73 -10.51
CA GLU A 135 14.82 3.35 -10.81
C GLU A 135 14.93 1.87 -11.21
N SER A 136 14.15 1.00 -10.57
CA SER A 136 14.08 -0.42 -10.95
C SER A 136 13.44 -0.60 -12.33
N TYR A 137 12.35 0.09 -12.62
CA TYR A 137 11.72 0.05 -13.94
C TYR A 137 12.66 0.54 -15.06
N GLU A 138 13.52 1.51 -14.76
CA GLU A 138 14.54 2.03 -15.66
C GLU A 138 15.80 1.13 -15.74
N GLY A 139 15.82 0.02 -14.99
CA GLY A 139 16.96 -0.92 -14.96
C GLY A 139 18.18 -0.42 -14.18
N LYS A 140 18.05 0.66 -13.42
CA LYS A 140 19.14 1.25 -12.61
C LYS A 140 19.38 0.49 -11.31
N VAL A 141 18.34 -0.14 -10.78
CA VAL A 141 18.39 -0.95 -9.55
C VAL A 141 17.77 -2.30 -9.85
N LYS A 142 18.47 -3.39 -9.49
CA LYS A 142 17.94 -4.74 -9.56
C LYS A 142 17.17 -5.04 -8.28
N LEU A 143 15.86 -5.22 -8.38
CA LEU A 143 15.08 -5.75 -7.26
C LEU A 143 15.42 -7.23 -7.03
N LEU A 144 15.39 -7.66 -5.77
CA LEU A 144 15.51 -9.07 -5.43
C LEU A 144 14.33 -9.84 -6.05
N ASP A 145 14.64 -10.84 -6.85
CA ASP A 145 13.63 -11.79 -7.32
C ASP A 145 13.26 -12.68 -6.14
N MET A 146 12.01 -12.53 -5.67
CA MET A 146 11.48 -13.35 -4.56
C MET A 146 11.02 -14.73 -5.03
N LYS A 147 11.15 -15.05 -6.31
CA LYS A 147 11.00 -16.41 -6.80
C LYS A 147 12.23 -17.19 -6.35
N GLY A 148 12.11 -17.90 -5.24
CA GLY A 148 13.13 -18.83 -4.82
C GLY A 148 13.42 -19.82 -5.94
N GLU A 149 14.70 -19.97 -6.28
CA GLU A 149 15.17 -21.13 -7.06
C GLU A 149 14.98 -22.43 -6.26
#